data_8306001b2322e2fb111722746b2828c7
#
_entry.id   8306001b2322e2fb111722746b2828c7
#
_cell.length_a   1.000
_cell.length_b   1.000
_cell.length_c   1.000
_cell.angle_alpha   90.00
_cell.angle_beta   90.00
_cell.angle_gamma   90.00
#
_symmetry.space_group_name_H-M   'P 1'
#
loop_
_entity.id
_entity.type
_entity.pdbx_description
1 polymer ?
#
loop_
_entity_poly.entity_id
_entity_poly.type
_entity_poly.pdbx_seq_one_letter_code
_entity_poly.pdbx_strand_id
1 'polypeptide(L)'
;GVGGMRSLLSRLQASMTFVPVKQVKAGDRSLLEVTGRWSDRVRKEVFQLPEGTFVDSRPHVPEYVRVYVDQETMLLRRIQFLKHSLDATQKMARPLLTLDLRNLKVNEPVDTALFSYTPPEKTPAEDQTEAVIKAIKASIEPAPAAGAATKPAGQQ
;
A
#
# COMPACT_ATOMS: atom_id res chain seq x y z
N GLY A 1 10.51 -3.31 -14.02
CA GLY A 1 9.33 -4.18 -14.09
C GLY A 1 8.37 -3.82 -12.99
N VAL A 2 7.10 -3.67 -13.32
CA VAL A 2 6.03 -3.52 -12.32
C VAL A 2 6.04 -4.80 -11.49
N GLY A 3 6.70 -4.75 -10.35
CA GLY A 3 6.95 -5.93 -9.54
C GLY A 3 5.64 -6.47 -8.98
N GLY A 4 5.27 -7.66 -9.35
CA GLY A 4 4.12 -8.36 -8.83
C GLY A 4 4.16 -8.54 -7.29
N MET A 5 3.50 -9.55 -6.78
CA MET A 5 3.34 -9.82 -5.33
C MET A 5 4.68 -9.82 -4.56
N ARG A 6 5.75 -10.36 -5.15
CA ARG A 6 7.08 -10.36 -4.53
C ARG A 6 7.57 -8.93 -4.24
N SER A 7 7.41 -8.01 -5.19
CA SER A 7 7.82 -6.61 -5.01
C SER A 7 6.99 -5.91 -3.94
N LEU A 8 5.69 -6.17 -3.90
CA LEU A 8 4.81 -5.65 -2.85
C LEU A 8 5.27 -6.12 -1.47
N LEU A 9 5.50 -7.42 -1.28
CA LEU A 9 5.94 -7.97 0.00
C LEU A 9 7.33 -7.45 0.41
N SER A 10 8.27 -7.34 -0.54
CA SER A 10 9.60 -6.75 -0.28
C SER A 10 9.50 -5.28 0.14
N ARG A 11 8.61 -4.50 -0.46
CA ARG A 11 8.37 -3.10 -0.06
C ARG A 11 7.74 -3.01 1.33
N LEU A 12 6.78 -3.87 1.65
CA LEU A 12 6.21 -3.94 2.98
C LEU A 12 7.30 -4.27 4.02
N GLN A 13 8.14 -5.26 3.73
CA GLN A 13 9.26 -5.64 4.60
C GLN A 13 10.24 -4.48 4.83
N ALA A 14 10.57 -3.72 3.80
CA ALA A 14 11.49 -2.59 3.89
C ALA A 14 10.89 -1.36 4.60
N SER A 15 9.56 -1.23 4.60
CA SER A 15 8.85 -0.04 5.08
C SER A 15 8.22 -0.21 6.45
N MET A 16 8.06 -1.44 6.92
CA MET A 16 7.32 -1.74 8.13
C MET A 16 8.16 -2.55 9.13
N THR A 17 7.82 -2.38 10.39
CA THR A 17 8.26 -3.23 11.49
C THR A 17 7.15 -4.21 11.81
N PHE A 18 7.45 -5.50 11.80
CA PHE A 18 6.49 -6.57 12.03
C PHE A 18 6.53 -7.07 13.46
N VAL A 19 5.36 -7.37 14.01
CA VAL A 19 5.22 -8.02 15.32
C VAL A 19 5.21 -9.55 15.15
N PRO A 20 5.40 -10.32 16.25
CA PRO A 20 5.36 -11.76 16.22
C PRO A 20 4.09 -12.31 15.55
N VAL A 21 4.25 -13.39 14.80
CA VAL A 21 3.20 -14.09 14.08
C VAL A 21 2.18 -14.65 15.05
N LYS A 22 0.89 -14.52 14.70
CA LYS A 22 -0.22 -15.14 15.42
C LYS A 22 -0.87 -16.20 14.53
N GLN A 23 -1.29 -17.28 15.14
CA GLN A 23 -2.12 -18.27 14.48
C GLN A 23 -3.60 -17.90 14.66
N VAL A 24 -4.35 -17.86 13.58
CA VAL A 24 -5.80 -17.54 13.58
C VAL A 24 -6.55 -18.57 12.74
N LYS A 25 -7.80 -18.83 13.09
CA LYS A 25 -8.67 -19.70 12.30
C LYS A 25 -9.61 -18.87 11.44
N ALA A 26 -9.81 -19.27 10.20
CA ALA A 26 -10.76 -18.68 9.25
C ALA A 26 -11.54 -19.82 8.59
N GLY A 27 -12.70 -20.18 9.16
CA GLY A 27 -13.41 -21.40 8.84
C GLY A 27 -12.56 -22.62 9.18
N ASP A 28 -12.41 -23.54 8.24
CA ASP A 28 -11.64 -24.78 8.40
C ASP A 28 -10.13 -24.59 8.20
N ARG A 29 -9.67 -23.38 7.92
CA ARG A 29 -8.26 -23.10 7.64
C ARG A 29 -7.56 -22.48 8.80
N SER A 30 -6.32 -22.89 9.02
CA SER A 30 -5.38 -22.23 9.93
C SER A 30 -4.53 -21.23 9.14
N LEU A 31 -4.55 -19.98 9.58
CA LEU A 31 -3.79 -18.91 8.96
C LEU A 31 -2.74 -18.37 9.93
N LEU A 32 -1.63 -17.93 9.39
CA LEU A 32 -0.62 -17.13 10.08
C LEU A 32 -0.93 -15.66 9.82
N GLU A 33 -1.25 -14.91 10.86
CA GLU A 33 -1.45 -13.47 10.82
C GLU A 33 -0.14 -12.77 11.20
N VAL A 34 0.34 -11.92 10.31
CA VAL A 34 1.50 -11.06 10.52
C VAL A 34 1.04 -9.62 10.47
N THR A 35 1.27 -8.87 11.53
CA THR A 35 0.90 -7.45 11.60
C THR A 35 2.16 -6.58 11.48
N GLY A 36 2.15 -5.61 10.57
CA GLY A 36 3.22 -4.64 10.37
C GLY A 36 2.73 -3.22 10.66
N ARG A 37 3.60 -2.39 11.23
CA ARG A 37 3.41 -0.94 11.40
C ARG A 37 4.51 -0.20 10.67
N TRP A 38 4.24 1.04 10.24
CA TRP A 38 5.27 1.85 9.60
C TRP A 38 6.51 1.97 10.49
N SER A 39 7.68 1.72 9.89
CA SER A 39 8.95 1.93 10.58
C SER A 39 9.14 3.41 10.91
N ASP A 40 9.93 3.71 11.94
CA ASP A 40 10.22 5.09 12.34
C ASP A 40 10.87 5.88 11.20
N ARG A 41 11.69 5.23 10.39
CA ARG A 41 12.27 5.83 9.20
C ARG A 41 11.19 6.33 8.23
N VAL A 42 10.22 5.49 7.87
CA VAL A 42 9.14 5.88 6.95
C VAL A 42 8.26 6.96 7.56
N ARG A 43 7.99 6.90 8.86
CA ARG A 43 7.22 7.92 9.56
C ARG A 43 7.89 9.28 9.50
N LYS A 44 9.20 9.34 9.72
CA LYS A 44 9.99 10.60 9.72
C LYS A 44 10.23 11.10 8.30
N GLU A 45 10.76 10.25 7.40
CA GLU A 45 11.22 10.67 6.07
C GLU A 45 10.10 10.82 5.04
N VAL A 46 9.09 9.94 5.07
CA VAL A 46 8.01 9.93 4.06
C VAL A 46 6.80 10.71 4.55
N PHE A 47 6.37 10.47 5.78
CA PHE A 47 5.17 11.12 6.32
C PHE A 47 5.46 12.43 7.04
N GLN A 48 6.74 12.72 7.32
CA GLN A 48 7.17 13.93 8.05
C GLN A 48 6.41 14.12 9.37
N LEU A 49 6.15 13.00 10.06
CA LEU A 49 5.44 13.02 11.33
C LEU A 49 6.43 13.25 12.48
N PRO A 50 6.12 14.17 13.40
CA PRO A 50 6.88 14.33 14.64
C PRO A 50 6.93 13.02 15.43
N GLU A 51 7.95 12.88 16.27
CA GLU A 51 8.08 11.71 17.14
C GLU A 51 6.87 11.61 18.09
N GLY A 52 6.33 10.41 18.24
CA GLY A 52 5.13 10.18 19.06
C GLY A 52 3.79 10.51 18.39
N THR A 53 3.79 11.13 17.20
CA THR A 53 2.55 11.45 16.50
C THR A 53 2.02 10.23 15.74
N PHE A 54 0.72 10.00 15.83
CA PHE A 54 0.05 8.96 15.06
C PHE A 54 -0.28 9.46 13.64
N VAL A 55 -0.48 8.52 12.71
CA VAL A 55 -0.87 8.81 11.31
C VAL A 55 -2.34 9.29 11.22
N ASP A 56 -2.96 9.62 12.34
CA ASP A 56 -4.39 9.93 12.49
C ASP A 56 -4.85 11.10 11.63
N SER A 57 -3.98 12.08 11.42
CA SER A 57 -4.29 13.27 10.63
C SER A 57 -4.44 13.01 9.12
N ARG A 58 -4.13 11.81 8.65
CA ARG A 58 -4.17 11.46 7.23
C ARG A 58 -5.17 10.33 6.98
N PRO A 59 -6.43 10.63 6.61
CA PRO A 59 -7.51 9.64 6.54
C PRO A 59 -7.26 8.51 5.52
N HIS A 60 -6.42 8.75 4.51
CA HIS A 60 -6.13 7.78 3.45
C HIS A 60 -4.85 6.96 3.69
N VAL A 61 -4.10 7.25 4.75
CA VAL A 61 -2.87 6.53 5.07
C VAL A 61 -3.21 5.43 6.09
N PRO A 62 -2.97 4.15 5.78
CA PRO A 62 -3.17 3.07 6.74
C PRO A 62 -2.18 3.22 7.89
N GLU A 63 -2.56 2.79 9.08
CA GLU A 63 -1.68 2.78 10.25
C GLU A 63 -0.88 1.50 10.33
N TYR A 64 -1.49 0.40 9.88
CA TYR A 64 -0.85 -0.90 9.90
C TYR A 64 -1.38 -1.80 8.77
N VAL A 65 -0.64 -2.87 8.54
CA VAL A 65 -1.01 -3.92 7.59
C VAL A 65 -1.18 -5.24 8.34
N ARG A 66 -2.13 -6.05 7.92
CA ARG A 66 -2.21 -7.47 8.28
C ARG A 66 -2.04 -8.32 7.05
N VAL A 67 -1.15 -9.26 7.14
CA VAL A 67 -0.86 -10.24 6.10
C VAL A 67 -1.27 -11.61 6.61
N TYR A 68 -2.08 -12.31 5.85
CA TYR A 68 -2.56 -13.63 6.18
C TYR A 68 -1.97 -14.65 5.21
N VAL A 69 -1.27 -15.63 5.77
CA VAL A 69 -0.64 -16.72 5.04
C VAL A 69 -1.28 -18.02 5.48
N ASP A 70 -1.63 -18.85 4.54
CA ASP A 70 -2.12 -20.20 4.81
C ASP A 70 -1.01 -21.01 5.45
N GLN A 71 -1.27 -21.59 6.63
CA GLN A 71 -0.24 -22.28 7.41
C GLN A 71 0.25 -23.57 6.74
N GLU A 72 -0.62 -24.25 6.02
CA GLU A 72 -0.30 -25.53 5.40
C GLU A 72 0.45 -25.35 4.08
N THR A 73 -0.04 -24.44 3.24
CA THR A 73 0.52 -24.23 1.89
C THR A 73 1.56 -23.11 1.85
N MET A 74 1.69 -22.32 2.90
CA MET A 74 2.52 -21.10 2.96
C MET A 74 2.19 -20.08 1.88
N LEU A 75 0.99 -20.15 1.32
CA LEU A 75 0.52 -19.21 0.30
C LEU A 75 -0.14 -18.00 0.94
N LEU A 76 0.18 -16.83 0.41
CA LEU A 76 -0.48 -15.60 0.78
C LEU A 76 -1.97 -15.66 0.42
N ARG A 77 -2.85 -15.33 1.36
CA ARG A 77 -4.30 -15.36 1.19
C ARG A 77 -4.93 -13.98 1.19
N ARG A 78 -4.42 -13.10 2.05
CA ARG A 78 -5.01 -11.77 2.22
C ARG A 78 -3.95 -10.77 2.69
N ILE A 79 -4.06 -9.55 2.19
CA ILE A 79 -3.40 -8.38 2.76
C ILE A 79 -4.47 -7.34 3.06
N GLN A 80 -4.46 -6.79 4.27
CA GLN A 80 -5.36 -5.72 4.67
C GLN A 80 -4.54 -4.52 5.13
N PHE A 81 -4.83 -3.37 4.56
CA PHE A 81 -4.33 -2.09 5.03
C PHE A 81 -5.40 -1.47 5.92
N LEU A 82 -5.09 -1.24 7.16
CA LEU A 82 -6.03 -0.96 8.23
C LEU A 82 -5.74 0.39 8.87
N LYS A 83 -6.81 1.02 9.34
CA LYS A 83 -6.77 2.23 10.15
C LYS A 83 -7.71 2.08 11.33
N HIS A 84 -7.35 2.64 12.49
CA HIS A 84 -8.26 2.73 13.61
C HIS A 84 -9.44 3.64 13.27
N SER A 85 -10.61 3.34 13.80
CA SER A 85 -11.74 4.24 13.71
C SER A 85 -11.46 5.48 14.57
N LEU A 86 -11.76 6.66 14.03
CA LEU A 86 -11.73 7.90 14.81
C LEU A 86 -12.88 7.96 15.84
N ASP A 87 -13.86 7.09 15.69
CA ASP A 87 -14.93 6.94 16.66
C ASP A 87 -14.42 6.17 17.87
N ALA A 88 -14.31 6.85 19.00
CA ALA A 88 -13.85 6.29 20.27
C ALA A 88 -14.72 5.10 20.76
N THR A 89 -15.95 4.99 20.25
CA THR A 89 -16.88 3.88 20.57
C THR A 89 -16.57 2.64 19.73
N GLN A 90 -15.91 2.80 18.59
CA GLN A 90 -15.54 1.70 17.69
C GLN A 90 -14.07 1.34 17.88
N LYS A 91 -13.81 0.41 18.78
CA LYS A 91 -12.45 -0.16 18.97
C LYS A 91 -11.95 -0.99 17.78
N MET A 92 -12.72 -1.06 16.71
CA MET A 92 -12.41 -1.90 15.56
C MET A 92 -11.65 -1.10 14.49
N ALA A 93 -10.57 -1.71 14.01
CA ALA A 93 -9.87 -1.19 12.86
C ALA A 93 -10.70 -1.40 11.58
N ARG A 94 -10.84 -0.36 10.78
CA ARG A 94 -11.50 -0.47 9.48
C ARG A 94 -10.48 -0.71 8.37
N PRO A 95 -10.75 -1.61 7.42
CA PRO A 95 -9.91 -1.76 6.24
C PRO A 95 -10.08 -0.57 5.29
N LEU A 96 -8.96 0.02 4.88
CA LEU A 96 -8.92 0.99 3.78
C LEU A 96 -8.78 0.28 2.45
N LEU A 97 -8.02 -0.82 2.44
CA LEU A 97 -7.82 -1.67 1.27
C LEU A 97 -7.68 -3.11 1.74
N THR A 98 -8.35 -4.01 1.04
CA THR A 98 -8.19 -5.46 1.20
C THR A 98 -7.86 -6.08 -0.14
N LEU A 99 -6.79 -6.85 -0.19
CA LEU A 99 -6.39 -7.69 -1.32
C LEU A 99 -6.63 -9.14 -0.93
N ASP A 100 -7.59 -9.78 -1.57
CA ASP A 100 -7.88 -11.21 -1.40
C ASP A 100 -7.35 -12.01 -2.58
N LEU A 101 -6.51 -12.99 -2.30
CA LEU A 101 -6.02 -13.94 -3.29
C LEU A 101 -6.86 -15.21 -3.23
N ARG A 102 -7.73 -15.36 -4.20
CA ARG A 102 -8.67 -16.49 -4.30
C ARG A 102 -8.25 -17.44 -5.42
N ASN A 103 -8.66 -18.70 -5.33
CA ASN A 103 -8.46 -19.71 -6.38
C ASN A 103 -7.00 -19.79 -6.84
N LEU A 104 -6.06 -19.72 -5.88
CA LEU A 104 -4.64 -19.84 -6.17
C LEU A 104 -4.36 -21.22 -6.73
N LYS A 105 -3.76 -21.26 -7.90
CA LYS A 105 -3.27 -22.46 -8.56
C LYS A 105 -1.75 -22.39 -8.59
N VAL A 106 -1.10 -23.46 -8.17
CA VAL A 106 0.35 -23.52 -8.03
C VAL A 106 0.86 -24.64 -8.91
N ASN A 107 1.92 -24.37 -9.67
CA ASN A 107 2.56 -25.33 -10.57
C ASN A 107 1.63 -25.88 -11.67
N GLU A 108 0.55 -25.19 -11.98
CA GLU A 108 -0.25 -25.50 -13.17
C GLU A 108 0.38 -24.83 -14.41
N PRO A 109 0.36 -25.50 -15.56
CA PRO A 109 0.78 -24.88 -16.82
C PRO A 109 -0.15 -23.69 -17.11
N VAL A 110 0.44 -22.55 -17.41
CA VAL A 110 -0.29 -21.33 -17.78
C VAL A 110 -0.22 -21.19 -19.30
N ASP A 111 -1.37 -21.01 -19.94
CA ASP A 111 -1.43 -20.71 -21.36
C ASP A 111 -0.73 -19.36 -21.62
N THR A 112 0.32 -19.40 -22.46
CA THR A 112 1.08 -18.18 -22.81
C THR A 112 0.24 -17.16 -23.58
N ALA A 113 -0.85 -17.57 -24.20
CA ALA A 113 -1.80 -16.68 -24.88
C ALA A 113 -2.44 -15.67 -23.90
N LEU A 114 -2.56 -16.01 -22.60
CA LEU A 114 -3.05 -15.11 -21.57
C LEU A 114 -2.16 -13.87 -21.33
N PHE A 115 -0.91 -13.94 -21.75
CA PHE A 115 0.04 -12.82 -21.66
C PHE A 115 0.17 -12.03 -22.96
N SER A 116 -0.56 -12.41 -23.98
CA SER A 116 -0.58 -11.75 -25.29
C SER A 116 -1.85 -10.91 -25.40
N TYR A 117 -1.67 -9.60 -25.57
CA TYR A 117 -2.78 -8.70 -25.83
C TYR A 117 -2.73 -8.24 -27.28
N THR A 118 -3.78 -8.53 -28.02
CA THR A 118 -3.98 -8.00 -29.38
C THR A 118 -5.02 -6.88 -29.29
N PRO A 119 -4.63 -5.62 -29.54
CA PRO A 119 -5.60 -4.51 -29.55
C PRO A 119 -6.70 -4.75 -30.60
N PRO A 120 -7.93 -4.31 -30.34
CA PRO A 120 -8.98 -4.32 -31.37
C PRO A 120 -8.54 -3.54 -32.61
N GLU A 121 -8.88 -4.03 -33.82
CA GLU A 121 -8.40 -3.51 -35.11
C GLU A 121 -8.58 -2.00 -35.37
N LYS A 122 -9.42 -1.34 -34.60
CA LYS A 122 -9.70 0.10 -34.72
C LYS A 122 -9.13 0.97 -33.60
N THR A 123 -8.33 0.38 -32.72
CA THR A 123 -7.73 1.12 -31.59
C THR A 123 -6.25 1.34 -31.92
N PRO A 124 -5.81 2.53 -32.30
CA PRO A 124 -4.39 2.80 -32.48
C PRO A 124 -3.71 2.57 -31.12
N ALA A 125 -2.69 1.71 -31.12
CA ALA A 125 -1.83 1.54 -29.97
C ALA A 125 -0.95 2.79 -29.86
N GLU A 126 -1.26 3.67 -28.91
CA GLU A 126 -0.45 4.83 -28.56
C GLU A 126 0.39 4.48 -27.34
N ASP A 127 1.69 4.59 -27.46
CA ASP A 127 2.60 4.44 -26.32
C ASP A 127 2.52 5.68 -25.44
N GLN A 128 1.78 5.61 -24.35
CA GLN A 128 1.64 6.70 -23.37
C GLN A 128 2.60 6.55 -22.19
N THR A 129 3.60 5.67 -22.27
CA THR A 129 4.51 5.37 -21.15
C THR A 129 5.20 6.63 -20.64
N GLU A 130 5.70 7.48 -21.51
CA GLU A 130 6.38 8.72 -21.09
C GLU A 130 5.42 9.73 -20.45
N ALA A 131 4.20 9.86 -20.99
CA ALA A 131 3.18 10.73 -20.43
C ALA A 131 2.78 10.31 -19.01
N VAL A 132 2.59 9.00 -18.79
CA VAL A 132 2.28 8.41 -17.48
C VAL A 132 3.44 8.61 -16.51
N ILE A 133 4.69 8.35 -16.94
CA ILE A 133 5.87 8.57 -16.09
C ILE A 133 5.99 10.04 -15.69
N LYS A 134 5.77 10.97 -16.63
CA LYS A 134 5.78 12.41 -16.35
C LYS A 134 4.70 12.81 -15.36
N ALA A 135 3.47 12.30 -15.51
CA ALA A 135 2.37 12.56 -14.59
C ALA A 135 2.67 12.04 -13.18
N ILE A 136 3.24 10.84 -13.06
CA ILE A 136 3.65 10.26 -11.78
C ILE A 136 4.74 11.13 -11.13
N LYS A 137 5.76 11.55 -11.87
CA LYS A 137 6.82 12.41 -11.34
C LYS A 137 6.26 13.74 -10.84
N ALA A 138 5.40 14.40 -11.63
CA ALA A 138 4.75 15.64 -11.22
C ALA A 138 3.87 15.52 -9.98
N SER A 139 3.27 14.35 -9.75
CA SER A 139 2.45 14.10 -8.54
C SER A 139 3.29 13.84 -7.27
N ILE A 140 4.57 13.52 -7.43
CA ILE A 140 5.50 13.22 -6.33
C ILE A 140 6.30 14.47 -5.92
N GLU A 141 6.49 15.43 -6.84
CA GLU A 141 7.16 16.70 -6.52
C GLU A 141 6.32 17.48 -5.48
N PRO A 142 6.94 17.90 -4.35
CA PRO A 142 6.24 18.74 -3.38
C PRO A 142 5.86 20.06 -4.07
N ALA A 143 4.61 20.49 -3.90
CA ALA A 143 4.16 21.79 -4.40
C ALA A 143 5.16 22.88 -3.98
N PRO A 144 5.57 23.79 -4.88
CA PRO A 144 6.48 24.86 -4.53
C PRO A 144 5.92 25.61 -3.32
N ALA A 145 6.75 25.76 -2.29
CA ALA A 145 6.38 26.47 -1.07
C ALA A 145 5.77 27.82 -1.47
N ALA A 146 4.48 28.00 -1.17
CA ALA A 146 3.76 29.24 -1.42
C ALA A 146 4.59 30.39 -0.83
N GLY A 147 4.99 31.31 -1.72
CA GLY A 147 5.96 32.34 -1.46
C GLY A 147 5.72 33.07 -0.13
N ALA A 148 6.79 33.31 0.58
CA ALA A 148 6.86 34.19 1.72
C ALA A 148 6.18 35.51 1.35
N ALA A 149 5.04 35.78 1.98
CA ALA A 149 4.34 37.05 1.86
C ALA A 149 5.33 38.14 2.32
N THR A 150 5.79 38.93 1.39
CA THR A 150 6.55 40.12 1.63
C THR A 150 5.70 41.08 2.50
N LYS A 151 6.11 41.25 3.72
CA LYS A 151 5.54 42.25 4.66
C LYS A 151 5.72 43.63 4.05
N PRO A 152 4.68 44.44 3.82
CA PRO A 152 4.88 45.80 3.38
C PRO A 152 5.55 46.60 4.49
N ALA A 153 6.69 47.20 4.14
CA ALA A 153 7.39 48.16 4.97
C ALA A 153 6.54 49.40 5.18
N GLY A 154 6.64 49.95 6.37
CA GLY A 154 5.87 50.99 6.98
C GLY A 154 5.60 52.24 6.17
N GLN A 155 4.55 52.92 6.58
CA GLN A 155 4.42 54.36 6.45
C GLN A 155 4.35 54.94 7.84
N GLN A 156 5.19 55.94 7.99
CA GLN A 156 5.27 56.87 9.13
C GLN A 156 3.97 57.67 9.30
#